data_48d1ce337d316edca392a79879576614
#
_entry.id   48d1ce337d316edca392a79879576614
#
_cell.length_a   1.000
_cell.length_b   1.000
_cell.length_c   1.000
_cell.angle_alpha   90.00
_cell.angle_beta   90.00
_cell.angle_gamma   90.00
#
_symmetry.space_group_name_H-M   'P 1'
#
loop_
_entity.id
_entity.type
_entity.pdbx_description
1 polymer ?
#
loop_
_entity_poly.entity_id
_entity_poly.type
_entity_poly.pdbx_seq_one_letter_code
_entity_poly.pdbx_strand_id
1 'polypeptide(L)'
;MSQSAATPPSPGAGALRRALGDYLRLRRALGYRLARPEKLLGQFLDYLEQVGAEGVTVEHALAWARLPADGSPGWWAHRLSTVRGFATYLRTLDPATEVPPIDLLPARRQRATPYLYSEDDIAALIAAAASLRTAFRQATYQTLIGLLAVTGIRIGEAIALDRGDVDLTGGLLVVRHGKFGKSRELVIHPSTTTALRCYLRQRDRLDPAPDTAAVFVSTAGTRLLYCNVSTTWCRLVARAGLTGRSASCRPRIHDLRHSFAVRAMLDAYAAGEDGQRRLTLLSTYLGHVDPASTYWYLSAAPELLALAAGRLQNHPRRRP
;
A
#
# COMPACT_ATOMS: atom_id res chain seq x y z
N MET A 1 50.95 33.65 -4.16
CA MET A 1 51.06 32.28 -3.59
C MET A 1 49.67 31.81 -3.29
N SER A 2 49.07 31.08 -4.25
CA SER A 2 47.74 30.47 -4.07
C SER A 2 47.89 29.15 -3.32
N GLN A 3 47.31 29.07 -2.11
CA GLN A 3 47.17 27.81 -1.40
C GLN A 3 46.03 27.03 -2.08
N SER A 4 46.41 25.93 -2.76
CA SER A 4 45.52 24.90 -3.22
C SER A 4 44.90 24.24 -1.99
N ALA A 5 43.61 24.41 -1.75
CA ALA A 5 42.89 23.70 -0.72
C ALA A 5 42.86 22.22 -1.14
N ALA A 6 43.55 21.35 -0.42
CA ALA A 6 43.48 19.91 -0.61
C ALA A 6 42.06 19.43 -0.32
N THR A 7 41.40 18.85 -1.32
CA THR A 7 40.12 18.16 -1.17
C THR A 7 40.31 17.01 -0.17
N PRO A 8 39.46 16.90 0.88
CA PRO A 8 39.56 15.79 1.82
C PRO A 8 39.32 14.46 1.09
N PRO A 9 39.99 13.36 1.48
CA PRO A 9 39.84 12.06 0.85
C PRO A 9 38.42 11.56 1.02
N SER A 10 37.86 11.07 -0.09
CA SER A 10 36.52 10.44 -0.11
C SER A 10 36.42 9.30 0.90
N PRO A 11 35.33 9.17 1.63
CA PRO A 11 35.18 8.14 2.66
C PRO A 11 35.17 6.74 2.01
N GLY A 12 36.12 5.88 2.34
CA GLY A 12 36.16 4.49 1.88
C GLY A 12 34.89 3.71 2.24
N ALA A 13 34.67 2.54 1.61
CA ALA A 13 33.44 1.73 1.70
C ALA A 13 32.90 1.53 3.13
N GLY A 14 33.79 1.35 4.12
CA GLY A 14 33.40 1.25 5.54
C GLY A 14 32.80 2.53 6.12
N ALA A 15 33.20 3.71 5.60
CA ALA A 15 32.63 4.99 6.03
C ALA A 15 31.22 5.20 5.43
N LEU A 16 30.98 4.80 4.17
CA LEU A 16 29.66 4.85 3.55
C LEU A 16 28.65 3.96 4.28
N ARG A 17 29.07 2.77 4.72
CA ARG A 17 28.20 1.86 5.51
C ARG A 17 27.86 2.44 6.89
N ARG A 18 28.82 3.08 7.57
CA ARG A 18 28.54 3.80 8.82
C ARG A 18 27.56 4.96 8.58
N ALA A 19 27.81 5.78 7.57
CA ALA A 19 26.92 6.88 7.20
C ALA A 19 25.50 6.40 6.84
N LEU A 20 25.34 5.23 6.19
CA LEU A 20 24.03 4.62 5.95
C LEU A 20 23.34 4.26 7.28
N GLY A 21 24.07 3.69 8.23
CA GLY A 21 23.52 3.39 9.56
C GLY A 21 23.02 4.65 10.27
N ASP A 22 23.77 5.75 10.21
CA ASP A 22 23.40 7.03 10.79
C ASP A 22 22.19 7.65 10.11
N TYR A 23 22.17 7.65 8.79
CA TYR A 23 21.02 8.09 7.99
C TYR A 23 19.73 7.34 8.36
N LEU A 24 19.80 6.00 8.45
CA LEU A 24 18.64 5.18 8.80
C LEU A 24 18.17 5.44 10.22
N ARG A 25 19.10 5.62 11.19
CA ARG A 25 18.76 5.96 12.58
C ARG A 25 18.07 7.32 12.66
N LEU A 26 18.63 8.34 12.01
CA LEU A 26 18.04 9.68 11.96
C LEU A 26 16.64 9.66 11.37
N ARG A 27 16.48 9.01 10.22
CA ARG A 27 15.18 8.93 9.54
C ARG A 27 14.15 8.13 10.33
N ARG A 28 14.58 7.08 11.04
CA ARG A 28 13.71 6.29 11.93
C ARG A 28 13.27 7.09 13.16
N ALA A 29 14.13 7.89 13.74
CA ALA A 29 13.79 8.81 14.82
C ALA A 29 12.72 9.84 14.39
N LEU A 30 12.68 10.20 13.09
CA LEU A 30 11.64 11.03 12.48
C LEU A 30 10.37 10.26 12.08
N GLY A 31 10.23 8.97 12.47
CA GLY A 31 9.04 8.15 12.25
C GLY A 31 9.00 7.39 10.91
N TYR A 32 10.06 7.37 10.11
CA TYR A 32 10.10 6.61 8.85
C TYR A 32 10.52 5.14 9.09
N ARG A 33 9.78 4.17 8.57
CA ARG A 33 10.12 2.73 8.74
C ARG A 33 11.33 2.28 7.92
N LEU A 34 11.51 2.79 6.72
CA LEU A 34 12.63 2.61 5.78
C LEU A 34 13.11 1.16 5.50
N ALA A 35 12.31 0.12 5.77
CA ALA A 35 12.73 -1.28 5.56
C ALA A 35 13.15 -1.58 4.10
N ARG A 36 12.39 -1.06 3.11
CA ARG A 36 12.75 -1.24 1.70
C ARG A 36 13.91 -0.34 1.25
N PRO A 37 13.96 0.96 1.60
CA PRO A 37 15.11 1.80 1.35
C PRO A 37 16.40 1.25 1.93
N GLU A 38 16.40 0.73 3.16
CA GLU A 38 17.57 0.09 3.79
C GLU A 38 18.13 -1.04 2.93
N LYS A 39 17.26 -1.97 2.49
CA LYS A 39 17.68 -3.07 1.61
C LYS A 39 18.26 -2.56 0.29
N LEU A 40 17.61 -1.56 -0.33
CA LEU A 40 18.06 -1.00 -1.61
C LEU A 40 19.39 -0.26 -1.46
N LEU A 41 19.55 0.51 -0.39
CA LEU A 41 20.82 1.21 -0.13
C LEU A 41 21.95 0.25 0.22
N GLY A 42 21.67 -0.83 0.96
CA GLY A 42 22.65 -1.90 1.15
C GLY A 42 23.15 -2.47 -0.18
N GLN A 43 22.22 -2.84 -1.08
CA GLN A 43 22.55 -3.32 -2.42
C GLN A 43 23.32 -2.29 -3.27
N PHE A 44 23.04 -1.00 -3.08
CA PHE A 44 23.79 0.06 -3.76
C PHE A 44 25.21 0.16 -3.26
N LEU A 45 25.45 0.07 -1.95
CA LEU A 45 26.79 0.06 -1.37
C LEU A 45 27.59 -1.18 -1.78
N ASP A 46 26.94 -2.37 -1.84
CA ASP A 46 27.55 -3.59 -2.36
C ASP A 46 28.01 -3.40 -3.82
N TYR A 47 27.20 -2.71 -4.64
CA TYR A 47 27.56 -2.38 -6.01
C TYR A 47 28.74 -1.42 -6.08
N LEU A 48 28.77 -0.35 -5.27
CA LEU A 48 29.91 0.58 -5.23
C LEU A 48 31.22 -0.13 -4.88
N GLU A 49 31.19 -1.05 -3.90
CA GLU A 49 32.34 -1.88 -3.55
C GLU A 49 32.80 -2.76 -4.72
N GLN A 50 31.85 -3.39 -5.44
CA GLN A 50 32.16 -4.25 -6.59
C GLN A 50 32.83 -3.49 -7.75
N VAL A 51 32.44 -2.23 -7.98
CA VAL A 51 33.04 -1.40 -9.04
C VAL A 51 34.25 -0.59 -8.56
N GLY A 52 34.68 -0.76 -7.30
CA GLY A 52 35.80 -0.03 -6.72
C GLY A 52 35.56 1.48 -6.56
N ALA A 53 34.31 1.91 -6.43
CA ALA A 53 33.96 3.31 -6.30
C ALA A 53 34.19 3.81 -4.84
N GLU A 54 34.92 4.89 -4.69
CA GLU A 54 35.23 5.50 -3.39
C GLU A 54 34.12 6.41 -2.84
N GLY A 55 33.15 6.82 -3.70
CA GLY A 55 32.09 7.75 -3.36
C GLY A 55 30.83 7.57 -4.21
N VAL A 56 29.81 8.35 -3.88
CA VAL A 56 28.53 8.37 -4.61
C VAL A 56 28.59 9.43 -5.69
N THR A 57 28.50 8.97 -6.94
CA THR A 57 28.36 9.85 -8.13
C THR A 57 27.01 9.66 -8.79
N VAL A 58 26.60 10.63 -9.62
CA VAL A 58 25.37 10.51 -10.43
C VAL A 58 25.47 9.32 -11.39
N GLU A 59 26.65 9.10 -11.98
CA GLU A 59 26.92 7.99 -12.90
C GLU A 59 26.71 6.64 -12.22
N HIS A 60 27.37 6.39 -11.08
CA HIS A 60 27.21 5.14 -10.31
C HIS A 60 25.76 4.92 -9.87
N ALA A 61 25.08 5.97 -9.40
CA ALA A 61 23.70 5.89 -8.97
C ALA A 61 22.76 5.51 -10.12
N LEU A 62 22.97 6.09 -11.31
CA LEU A 62 22.19 5.80 -12.51
C LEU A 62 22.46 4.38 -13.03
N ALA A 63 23.74 4.00 -13.14
CA ALA A 63 24.14 2.66 -13.58
C ALA A 63 23.50 1.59 -12.67
N TRP A 64 23.68 1.72 -11.35
CA TRP A 64 23.04 0.80 -10.39
C TRP A 64 21.52 0.79 -10.48
N ALA A 65 20.88 1.95 -10.61
CA ALA A 65 19.43 2.01 -10.71
C ALA A 65 18.88 1.20 -11.89
N ARG A 66 19.63 1.13 -13.00
CA ARG A 66 19.27 0.45 -14.26
C ARG A 66 19.77 -1.01 -14.36
N LEU A 67 20.56 -1.51 -13.40
CA LEU A 67 21.06 -2.88 -13.41
C LEU A 67 20.00 -3.96 -13.68
N PRO A 68 18.75 -3.92 -13.12
CA PRO A 68 17.70 -4.80 -13.57
C PRO A 68 17.27 -4.41 -14.99
N ALA A 69 17.82 -5.10 -15.99
CA ALA A 69 17.58 -4.79 -17.41
C ALA A 69 16.10 -4.92 -17.80
N ASP A 70 15.36 -5.82 -17.14
CA ASP A 70 13.92 -6.05 -17.26
C ASP A 70 13.07 -5.14 -16.36
N GLY A 71 13.72 -4.23 -15.62
CA GLY A 71 13.06 -3.31 -14.70
C GLY A 71 12.19 -2.29 -15.44
N SER A 72 11.01 -1.99 -14.87
CA SER A 72 10.17 -0.90 -15.40
C SER A 72 10.82 0.47 -15.15
N PRO A 73 10.57 1.48 -16.01
CA PRO A 73 11.07 2.85 -15.79
C PRO A 73 10.72 3.41 -14.40
N GLY A 74 9.52 3.09 -13.89
CA GLY A 74 9.11 3.50 -12.54
C GLY A 74 9.90 2.80 -11.43
N TRP A 75 10.38 1.57 -11.66
CA TRP A 75 11.25 0.87 -10.73
C TRP A 75 12.65 1.49 -10.70
N TRP A 76 13.23 1.79 -11.84
CA TRP A 76 14.53 2.46 -11.95
C TRP A 76 14.48 3.83 -11.30
N ALA A 77 13.44 4.62 -11.58
CA ALA A 77 13.23 5.93 -10.93
C ALA A 77 13.08 5.81 -9.41
N HIS A 78 12.40 4.76 -8.90
CA HIS A 78 12.30 4.50 -7.47
C HIS A 78 13.65 4.16 -6.84
N ARG A 79 14.46 3.32 -7.48
CA ARG A 79 15.82 3.00 -7.03
C ARG A 79 16.68 4.25 -6.95
N LEU A 80 16.70 5.04 -8.03
CA LEU A 80 17.46 6.30 -8.10
C LEU A 80 16.99 7.32 -7.05
N SER A 81 15.68 7.44 -6.83
CA SER A 81 15.12 8.32 -5.80
C SER A 81 15.52 7.89 -4.38
N THR A 82 15.69 6.58 -4.15
CA THR A 82 16.17 6.05 -2.87
C THR A 82 17.63 6.45 -2.64
N VAL A 83 18.50 6.30 -3.64
CA VAL A 83 19.89 6.75 -3.57
C VAL A 83 19.97 8.26 -3.40
N ARG A 84 19.16 9.04 -4.12
CA ARG A 84 19.12 10.51 -3.99
C ARG A 84 18.89 10.94 -2.54
N GLY A 85 17.93 10.32 -1.84
CA GLY A 85 17.66 10.65 -0.44
C GLY A 85 18.86 10.42 0.48
N PHE A 86 19.62 9.36 0.25
CA PHE A 86 20.86 9.08 0.98
C PHE A 86 22.01 9.99 0.54
N ALA A 87 22.18 10.23 -0.76
CA ALA A 87 23.20 11.13 -1.29
C ALA A 87 23.00 12.58 -0.79
N THR A 88 21.76 13.03 -0.65
CA THR A 88 21.44 14.33 -0.04
C THR A 88 21.93 14.43 1.39
N TYR A 89 21.78 13.35 2.17
CA TYR A 89 22.35 13.29 3.53
C TYR A 89 23.87 13.25 3.49
N LEU A 90 24.47 12.37 2.66
CA LEU A 90 25.93 12.25 2.54
C LEU A 90 26.59 13.57 2.18
N ARG A 91 25.99 14.37 1.29
CA ARG A 91 26.52 15.67 0.88
C ARG A 91 26.63 16.67 2.03
N THR A 92 25.89 16.48 3.12
CA THR A 92 26.06 17.28 4.34
C THR A 92 27.33 16.91 5.14
N LEU A 93 27.85 15.70 4.91
CA LEU A 93 29.06 15.17 5.55
C LEU A 93 30.29 15.32 4.64
N ASP A 94 30.10 15.12 3.34
CA ASP A 94 31.11 15.20 2.28
C ASP A 94 30.55 15.99 1.08
N PRO A 95 30.97 17.25 0.89
CA PRO A 95 30.53 18.11 -0.22
C PRO A 95 30.83 17.56 -1.62
N ALA A 96 31.81 16.62 -1.75
CA ALA A 96 32.14 15.96 -3.01
C ALA A 96 31.07 14.95 -3.46
N THR A 97 30.15 14.56 -2.59
CA THR A 97 29.05 13.64 -2.92
C THR A 97 28.12 14.27 -3.95
N GLU A 98 27.91 13.57 -5.07
CA GLU A 98 26.97 13.97 -6.08
C GLU A 98 25.55 13.51 -5.74
N VAL A 99 24.59 14.40 -5.90
CA VAL A 99 23.16 14.10 -5.70
C VAL A 99 22.45 14.00 -7.05
N PRO A 100 21.90 12.81 -7.40
CA PRO A 100 21.21 12.63 -8.67
C PRO A 100 20.03 13.61 -8.83
N PRO A 101 19.88 14.32 -9.98
CA PRO A 101 18.76 15.21 -10.27
C PRO A 101 17.40 14.48 -10.19
N ILE A 102 16.31 15.23 -9.90
CA ILE A 102 14.97 14.66 -9.68
C ILE A 102 14.40 14.05 -10.97
N ASP A 103 14.67 14.63 -12.09
CA ASP A 103 14.10 14.34 -13.42
C ASP A 103 15.01 13.54 -14.34
N LEU A 104 16.13 13.02 -13.81
CA LEU A 104 17.09 12.23 -14.57
C LEU A 104 16.49 10.92 -15.17
N LEU A 105 15.49 10.35 -14.52
CA LEU A 105 14.71 9.23 -15.04
C LEU A 105 13.22 9.59 -15.06
N PRO A 106 12.49 9.21 -16.13
CA PRO A 106 11.06 9.51 -16.22
C PRO A 106 10.31 8.83 -15.08
N ALA A 107 9.84 9.66 -14.14
CA ALA A 107 9.15 9.21 -12.94
C ALA A 107 7.61 9.28 -13.06
N ARG A 108 7.06 9.62 -14.24
CA ARG A 108 5.62 9.73 -14.42
C ARG A 108 4.97 8.36 -14.17
N ARG A 109 4.60 8.13 -12.92
CA ARG A 109 3.63 7.09 -12.59
C ARG A 109 2.30 7.51 -13.19
N GLN A 110 1.95 6.96 -14.32
CA GLN A 110 0.54 6.91 -14.68
C GLN A 110 -0.16 6.13 -13.57
N ARG A 111 -1.02 6.81 -12.82
CA ARG A 111 -1.87 6.10 -11.85
C ARG A 111 -2.71 5.12 -12.62
N ALA A 112 -2.55 3.84 -12.30
CA ALA A 112 -3.37 2.81 -12.92
C ALA A 112 -4.84 3.07 -12.58
N THR A 113 -5.72 2.98 -13.58
CA THR A 113 -7.17 3.08 -13.40
C THR A 113 -7.64 2.00 -12.44
N PRO A 114 -8.40 2.32 -11.39
CA PRO A 114 -8.93 1.31 -10.49
C PRO A 114 -9.89 0.36 -11.20
N TYR A 115 -9.80 -0.92 -10.89
CA TYR A 115 -10.82 -1.89 -11.26
C TYR A 115 -11.94 -1.83 -10.23
N LEU A 116 -13.12 -1.34 -10.65
CA LEU A 116 -14.29 -1.31 -9.76
C LEU A 116 -14.96 -2.67 -9.79
N TYR A 117 -14.92 -3.38 -8.66
CA TYR A 117 -15.58 -4.67 -8.48
C TYR A 117 -17.08 -4.49 -8.27
N SER A 118 -17.88 -5.20 -9.05
CA SER A 118 -19.30 -5.38 -8.80
C SER A 118 -19.53 -6.34 -7.62
N GLU A 119 -20.77 -6.49 -7.17
CA GLU A 119 -21.12 -7.50 -6.17
C GLU A 119 -20.91 -8.91 -6.70
N ASP A 120 -21.24 -9.14 -7.97
CA ASP A 120 -21.00 -10.42 -8.64
C ASP A 120 -19.51 -10.75 -8.76
N ASP A 121 -18.66 -9.75 -9.06
CA ASP A 121 -17.20 -9.94 -9.07
C ASP A 121 -16.67 -10.37 -7.68
N ILE A 122 -17.18 -9.74 -6.62
CA ILE A 122 -16.79 -10.07 -5.23
C ILE A 122 -17.31 -11.48 -4.87
N ALA A 123 -18.54 -11.80 -5.22
CA ALA A 123 -19.11 -13.13 -5.01
C ALA A 123 -18.32 -14.21 -5.75
N ALA A 124 -17.95 -13.96 -7.01
CA ALA A 124 -17.11 -14.86 -7.80
C ALA A 124 -15.72 -15.07 -7.18
N LEU A 125 -15.09 -14.03 -6.64
CA LEU A 125 -13.81 -14.14 -5.93
C LEU A 125 -13.94 -14.99 -4.65
N ILE A 126 -15.01 -14.80 -3.88
CA ILE A 126 -15.29 -15.57 -2.67
C ILE A 126 -15.57 -17.04 -3.04
N ALA A 127 -16.34 -17.29 -4.10
CA ALA A 127 -16.59 -18.63 -4.63
C ALA A 127 -15.29 -19.29 -5.14
N ALA A 128 -14.45 -18.54 -5.86
CA ALA A 128 -13.15 -19.03 -6.31
C ALA A 128 -12.25 -19.46 -5.14
N ALA A 129 -12.34 -18.79 -3.98
CA ALA A 129 -11.58 -19.16 -2.80
C ALA A 129 -11.96 -20.55 -2.24
N ALA A 130 -13.18 -21.04 -2.50
CA ALA A 130 -13.60 -22.41 -2.14
C ALA A 130 -12.80 -23.51 -2.87
N SER A 131 -12.08 -23.17 -3.93
CA SER A 131 -11.21 -24.09 -4.66
C SER A 131 -9.78 -24.20 -4.11
N LEU A 132 -9.45 -23.50 -3.05
CA LEU A 132 -8.15 -23.60 -2.40
C LEU A 132 -8.02 -24.96 -1.69
N ARG A 133 -6.78 -25.44 -1.57
CA ARG A 133 -6.45 -26.83 -1.21
C ARG A 133 -7.04 -27.32 0.12
N THR A 134 -7.16 -26.46 1.13
CA THR A 134 -7.63 -26.87 2.46
C THR A 134 -8.82 -26.02 2.88
N ALA A 135 -9.78 -26.62 3.61
CA ALA A 135 -10.96 -25.94 4.12
C ALA A 135 -10.60 -24.69 4.94
N PHE A 136 -9.53 -24.77 5.72
CA PHE A 136 -9.04 -23.61 6.48
C PHE A 136 -8.56 -22.46 5.57
N ARG A 137 -7.77 -22.78 4.54
CA ARG A 137 -7.30 -21.77 3.60
C ARG A 137 -8.45 -21.16 2.81
N GLN A 138 -9.46 -21.97 2.48
CA GLN A 138 -10.71 -21.49 1.87
C GLN A 138 -11.37 -20.44 2.78
N ALA A 139 -11.63 -20.82 4.05
CA ALA A 139 -12.23 -19.91 5.02
C ALA A 139 -11.40 -18.65 5.25
N THR A 140 -10.06 -18.76 5.32
CA THR A 140 -9.15 -17.64 5.47
C THR A 140 -9.32 -16.63 4.33
N TYR A 141 -9.29 -17.07 3.07
CA TYR A 141 -9.38 -16.18 1.93
C TYR A 141 -10.79 -15.66 1.68
N GLN A 142 -11.82 -16.46 1.91
CA GLN A 142 -13.22 -16.02 1.85
C GLN A 142 -13.48 -14.89 2.85
N THR A 143 -13.06 -15.08 4.09
CA THR A 143 -13.23 -14.07 5.15
C THR A 143 -12.38 -12.83 4.87
N LEU A 144 -11.14 -12.99 4.42
CA LEU A 144 -10.26 -11.87 4.08
C LEU A 144 -10.83 -11.02 2.93
N ILE A 145 -11.29 -11.66 1.85
CA ILE A 145 -11.89 -10.97 0.70
C ILE A 145 -13.17 -10.23 1.14
N GLY A 146 -14.05 -10.92 1.87
CA GLY A 146 -15.28 -10.31 2.40
C GLY A 146 -14.98 -9.10 3.28
N LEU A 147 -14.04 -9.23 4.22
CA LEU A 147 -13.64 -8.13 5.09
C LEU A 147 -13.10 -6.92 4.31
N LEU A 148 -12.22 -7.15 3.33
CA LEU A 148 -11.68 -6.07 2.48
C LEU A 148 -12.77 -5.38 1.68
N ALA A 149 -13.73 -6.14 1.15
CA ALA A 149 -14.83 -5.62 0.33
C ALA A 149 -15.80 -4.75 1.12
N VAL A 150 -16.14 -5.15 2.37
CA VAL A 150 -17.17 -4.46 3.17
C VAL A 150 -16.63 -3.36 4.09
N THR A 151 -15.30 -3.33 4.31
CA THR A 151 -14.68 -2.32 5.19
C THR A 151 -13.73 -1.38 4.46
N GLY A 152 -13.29 -1.74 3.26
CA GLY A 152 -12.30 -0.97 2.54
C GLY A 152 -10.95 -0.81 3.27
N ILE A 153 -10.63 -1.60 4.30
CA ILE A 153 -9.31 -1.54 4.96
C ILE A 153 -8.21 -1.96 3.99
N ARG A 154 -6.98 -1.49 4.23
CA ARG A 154 -5.85 -1.89 3.39
C ARG A 154 -5.47 -3.35 3.68
N ILE A 155 -5.05 -4.08 2.64
CA ILE A 155 -4.60 -5.47 2.81
C ILE A 155 -3.50 -5.61 3.88
N GLY A 156 -2.57 -4.66 3.94
CA GLY A 156 -1.54 -4.66 5.00
C GLY A 156 -2.10 -4.45 6.40
N GLU A 157 -3.17 -3.65 6.53
CA GLU A 157 -3.89 -3.47 7.79
C GLU A 157 -4.64 -4.75 8.18
N ALA A 158 -5.33 -5.39 7.23
CA ALA A 158 -6.03 -6.66 7.47
C ALA A 158 -5.06 -7.78 7.90
N ILE A 159 -3.91 -7.92 7.24
CA ILE A 159 -2.87 -8.88 7.62
C ILE A 159 -2.29 -8.58 9.02
N ALA A 160 -2.21 -7.29 9.38
CA ALA A 160 -1.65 -6.85 10.66
C ALA A 160 -2.62 -7.00 11.84
N LEU A 161 -3.93 -7.25 11.60
CA LEU A 161 -4.91 -7.41 12.68
C LEU A 161 -4.52 -8.54 13.63
N ASP A 162 -4.58 -8.24 14.92
CA ASP A 162 -4.49 -9.18 16.01
C ASP A 162 -5.87 -9.50 16.60
N ARG A 163 -6.00 -10.61 17.31
CA ARG A 163 -7.28 -11.00 17.95
C ARG A 163 -7.82 -9.92 18.89
N GLY A 164 -6.92 -9.24 19.61
CA GLY A 164 -7.28 -8.13 20.49
C GLY A 164 -7.75 -6.86 19.77
N ASP A 165 -7.63 -6.82 18.43
CA ASP A 165 -8.11 -5.70 17.61
C ASP A 165 -9.55 -5.93 17.10
N VAL A 166 -10.16 -7.09 17.42
CA VAL A 166 -11.49 -7.50 16.94
C VAL A 166 -12.43 -7.65 18.10
N ASP A 167 -13.28 -6.66 18.30
CA ASP A 167 -14.42 -6.77 19.25
C ASP A 167 -15.64 -7.34 18.52
N LEU A 168 -15.84 -8.66 18.70
CA LEU A 168 -16.98 -9.37 18.13
C LEU A 168 -18.30 -9.09 18.87
N THR A 169 -18.27 -8.45 20.04
CA THR A 169 -19.46 -8.10 20.82
C THR A 169 -19.94 -6.72 20.43
N GLY A 170 -19.04 -5.74 20.48
CA GLY A 170 -19.32 -4.37 20.07
C GLY A 170 -19.35 -4.13 18.56
N GLY A 171 -18.93 -5.12 17.73
CA GLY A 171 -18.88 -4.96 16.28
C GLY A 171 -17.84 -3.95 15.82
N LEU A 172 -16.66 -3.95 16.45
CA LEU A 172 -15.59 -3.01 16.20
C LEU A 172 -14.29 -3.69 15.73
N LEU A 173 -13.58 -3.03 14.84
CA LEU A 173 -12.20 -3.36 14.46
C LEU A 173 -11.29 -2.18 14.78
N VAL A 174 -10.19 -2.44 15.47
CA VAL A 174 -9.15 -1.44 15.76
C VAL A 174 -8.02 -1.62 14.76
N VAL A 175 -7.86 -0.68 13.84
CA VAL A 175 -6.70 -0.65 12.92
C VAL A 175 -5.59 0.11 13.59
N ARG A 176 -4.59 -0.61 14.12
CA ARG A 176 -3.41 -0.02 14.77
C ARG A 176 -2.33 0.32 13.75
N HIS A 177 -1.55 1.34 14.07
CA HIS A 177 -0.36 1.72 13.31
C HIS A 177 -0.56 1.80 11.78
N GLY A 178 -1.69 2.34 11.35
CA GLY A 178 -1.97 2.63 9.95
C GLY A 178 -0.88 3.51 9.32
N LYS A 179 -1.08 3.95 8.08
CA LYS A 179 -0.16 4.87 7.41
C LYS A 179 0.06 6.11 8.29
N PHE A 180 1.31 6.47 8.57
CA PHE A 180 1.76 7.53 9.50
C PHE A 180 1.49 7.25 10.99
N GLY A 181 1.42 5.97 11.40
CA GLY A 181 1.29 5.58 12.81
C GLY A 181 -0.09 5.82 13.44
N LYS A 182 -1.06 6.33 12.69
CA LYS A 182 -2.41 6.63 13.21
C LYS A 182 -3.21 5.34 13.40
N SER A 183 -3.94 5.26 14.52
CA SER A 183 -4.92 4.20 14.78
C SER A 183 -6.33 4.72 14.55
N ARG A 184 -7.26 3.84 14.18
CA ARG A 184 -8.67 4.17 14.02
C ARG A 184 -9.54 2.96 14.32
N GLU A 185 -10.76 3.23 14.75
CA GLU A 185 -11.80 2.23 14.94
C GLU A 185 -12.73 2.20 13.73
N LEU A 186 -13.15 1.01 13.36
CA LEU A 186 -14.09 0.76 12.27
C LEU A 186 -15.28 -0.03 12.83
N VAL A 187 -16.47 0.52 12.68
CA VAL A 187 -17.70 -0.22 12.94
C VAL A 187 -17.93 -1.23 11.82
N ILE A 188 -18.23 -2.47 12.18
CA ILE A 188 -18.53 -3.53 11.21
C ILE A 188 -19.96 -4.03 11.36
N HIS A 189 -20.55 -4.39 10.25
CA HIS A 189 -21.92 -4.91 10.21
C HIS A 189 -22.03 -6.26 10.96
N PRO A 190 -23.17 -6.59 11.59
CA PRO A 190 -23.37 -7.86 12.31
C PRO A 190 -23.07 -9.12 11.47
N SER A 191 -23.37 -9.10 10.15
CA SER A 191 -23.03 -10.21 9.26
C SER A 191 -21.50 -10.42 9.14
N THR A 192 -20.73 -9.32 9.11
CA THR A 192 -19.26 -9.36 9.08
C THR A 192 -18.71 -9.91 10.39
N THR A 193 -19.29 -9.48 11.52
CA THR A 193 -18.97 -9.99 12.86
C THR A 193 -19.22 -11.51 12.93
N THR A 194 -20.34 -11.98 12.39
CA THR A 194 -20.68 -13.40 12.33
C THR A 194 -19.67 -14.19 11.47
N ALA A 195 -19.32 -13.69 10.30
CA ALA A 195 -18.32 -14.30 9.43
C ALA A 195 -16.93 -14.40 10.10
N LEU A 196 -16.49 -13.32 10.74
CA LEU A 196 -15.24 -13.31 11.51
C LEU A 196 -15.28 -14.30 12.69
N ARG A 197 -16.38 -14.36 13.41
CA ARG A 197 -16.56 -15.32 14.52
C ARG A 197 -16.47 -16.77 14.02
N CYS A 198 -17.12 -17.09 12.91
CA CYS A 198 -17.05 -18.43 12.31
C CYS A 198 -15.61 -18.78 11.89
N TYR A 199 -14.92 -17.85 11.23
CA TYR A 199 -13.53 -18.03 10.83
C TYR A 199 -12.60 -18.22 12.03
N LEU A 200 -12.72 -17.40 13.07
CA LEU A 200 -11.89 -17.49 14.27
C LEU A 200 -12.09 -18.81 15.02
N ARG A 201 -13.33 -19.33 15.07
CA ARG A 201 -13.59 -20.67 15.61
C ARG A 201 -12.89 -21.77 14.82
N GLN A 202 -12.85 -21.68 13.48
CA GLN A 202 -12.12 -22.64 12.65
C GLN A 202 -10.62 -22.55 12.86
N ARG A 203 -10.07 -21.31 12.95
CA ARG A 203 -8.68 -21.06 13.26
C ARG A 203 -8.27 -21.69 14.60
N ASP A 204 -9.07 -21.48 15.65
CA ASP A 204 -8.77 -21.96 16.99
C ASP A 204 -8.87 -23.49 17.11
N ARG A 205 -9.67 -24.15 16.26
CA ARG A 205 -9.70 -25.63 16.18
C ARG A 205 -8.45 -26.22 15.55
N LEU A 206 -7.82 -25.49 14.62
CA LEU A 206 -6.60 -25.96 13.96
C LEU A 206 -5.37 -25.81 14.84
N ASP A 207 -5.31 -24.74 15.62
CA ASP A 207 -4.21 -24.40 16.51
C ASP A 207 -4.79 -23.77 17.77
N PRO A 208 -5.08 -24.60 18.80
CA PRO A 208 -5.66 -24.11 20.07
C PRO A 208 -4.76 -23.17 20.86
N ALA A 209 -3.44 -23.23 20.65
CA ALA A 209 -2.45 -22.40 21.31
C ALA A 209 -1.48 -21.79 20.29
N PRO A 210 -1.96 -20.90 19.39
CA PRO A 210 -1.14 -20.37 18.32
C PRO A 210 -0.04 -19.44 18.85
N ASP A 211 1.16 -19.58 18.30
CA ASP A 211 2.31 -18.69 18.60
C ASP A 211 2.09 -17.23 18.15
N THR A 212 1.00 -16.96 17.46
CA THR A 212 0.69 -15.63 16.93
C THR A 212 -0.70 -15.14 17.32
N ALA A 213 -0.79 -13.88 17.74
CA ALA A 213 -2.05 -13.18 17.96
C ALA A 213 -2.78 -12.84 16.65
N ALA A 214 -2.16 -13.04 15.46
CA ALA A 214 -2.74 -12.65 14.18
C ALA A 214 -4.14 -13.21 13.94
N VAL A 215 -5.06 -12.38 13.43
CA VAL A 215 -6.39 -12.83 12.98
C VAL A 215 -6.23 -13.79 11.80
N PHE A 216 -5.53 -13.37 10.75
CA PHE A 216 -5.33 -14.17 9.55
C PHE A 216 -3.99 -14.90 9.57
N VAL A 217 -4.05 -16.23 9.55
CA VAL A 217 -2.87 -17.08 9.60
C VAL A 217 -2.80 -18.02 8.39
N SER A 218 -1.60 -18.48 8.11
CA SER A 218 -1.32 -19.52 7.13
C SER A 218 -1.70 -20.92 7.66
N THR A 219 -1.61 -21.95 6.83
CA THR A 219 -1.77 -23.36 7.28
C THR A 219 -0.66 -23.82 8.22
N ALA A 220 0.43 -23.05 8.35
CA ALA A 220 1.50 -23.29 9.32
C ALA A 220 1.33 -22.47 10.61
N GLY A 221 0.14 -21.91 10.89
CA GLY A 221 -0.13 -21.14 12.10
C GLY A 221 0.49 -19.73 12.12
N THR A 222 1.30 -19.34 11.14
CA THR A 222 1.99 -18.05 11.11
C THR A 222 1.13 -16.97 10.45
N ARG A 223 1.33 -15.69 10.84
CA ARG A 223 0.69 -14.54 10.19
C ARG A 223 0.86 -14.59 8.66
N LEU A 224 -0.19 -14.26 7.91
CA LEU A 224 -0.11 -14.17 6.44
C LEU A 224 0.98 -13.18 6.00
N LEU A 225 1.68 -13.53 4.93
CA LEU A 225 2.64 -12.65 4.25
C LEU A 225 1.98 -12.04 3.01
N TYR A 226 2.20 -10.75 2.78
CA TYR A 226 1.62 -10.05 1.63
C TYR A 226 1.97 -10.70 0.29
N CYS A 227 3.21 -11.20 0.11
CA CYS A 227 3.62 -11.88 -1.12
C CYS A 227 2.77 -13.13 -1.39
N ASN A 228 2.47 -13.93 -0.36
CA ASN A 228 1.64 -15.13 -0.48
C ASN A 228 0.18 -14.77 -0.77
N VAL A 229 -0.32 -13.72 -0.13
CA VAL A 229 -1.68 -13.20 -0.40
C VAL A 229 -1.77 -12.70 -1.83
N SER A 230 -0.80 -11.92 -2.30
CA SER A 230 -0.76 -11.38 -3.65
C SER A 230 -0.72 -12.48 -4.72
N THR A 231 0.12 -13.50 -4.52
CA THR A 231 0.18 -14.65 -5.44
C THR A 231 -1.13 -15.44 -5.47
N THR A 232 -1.74 -15.66 -4.29
CA THR A 232 -3.04 -16.35 -4.22
C THR A 232 -4.14 -15.50 -4.88
N TRP A 233 -4.13 -14.19 -4.66
CA TRP A 233 -5.06 -13.26 -5.29
C TRP A 233 -5.05 -13.37 -6.82
N CYS A 234 -3.87 -13.35 -7.46
CA CYS A 234 -3.78 -13.51 -8.91
C CYS A 234 -4.43 -14.82 -9.39
N ARG A 235 -4.28 -15.91 -8.64
CA ARG A 235 -4.92 -17.20 -8.96
C ARG A 235 -6.44 -17.14 -8.81
N LEU A 236 -6.94 -16.47 -7.75
CA LEU A 236 -8.38 -16.31 -7.50
C LEU A 236 -9.03 -15.43 -8.58
N VAL A 237 -8.39 -14.33 -8.97
CA VAL A 237 -8.84 -13.46 -10.07
C VAL A 237 -8.97 -14.24 -11.37
N ALA A 238 -7.94 -15.03 -11.74
CA ALA A 238 -7.99 -15.86 -12.93
C ALA A 238 -9.11 -16.92 -12.85
N ARG A 239 -9.31 -17.54 -11.68
CA ARG A 239 -10.32 -18.57 -11.47
C ARG A 239 -11.73 -18.02 -11.41
N ALA A 240 -11.91 -16.80 -10.93
CA ALA A 240 -13.17 -16.08 -10.98
C ALA A 240 -13.51 -15.55 -12.39
N GLY A 241 -12.65 -15.75 -13.39
CA GLY A 241 -12.85 -15.27 -14.76
C GLY A 241 -12.72 -13.75 -14.91
N LEU A 242 -12.15 -13.06 -13.90
CA LEU A 242 -12.04 -11.62 -13.94
C LEU A 242 -10.87 -11.20 -14.83
N THR A 243 -11.15 -10.38 -15.83
CA THR A 243 -10.17 -9.86 -16.78
C THR A 243 -9.97 -8.36 -16.61
N GLY A 244 -8.80 -7.86 -16.98
CA GLY A 244 -8.55 -6.42 -17.02
C GLY A 244 -9.39 -5.74 -18.09
N ARG A 245 -9.96 -4.58 -17.77
CA ARG A 245 -10.71 -3.74 -18.73
C ARG A 245 -9.79 -2.99 -19.70
N SER A 246 -8.50 -2.85 -19.33
CA SER A 246 -7.42 -2.28 -20.15
C SER A 246 -6.06 -2.67 -19.58
N ALA A 247 -4.97 -2.32 -20.28
CA ALA A 247 -3.61 -2.54 -19.77
C ALA A 247 -3.34 -1.86 -18.42
N SER A 248 -3.99 -0.72 -18.16
CA SER A 248 -3.89 0.05 -16.91
C SER A 248 -4.97 -0.27 -15.88
N CYS A 249 -6.04 -0.99 -16.25
CA CYS A 249 -7.17 -1.34 -15.40
C CYS A 249 -7.24 -2.87 -15.22
N ARG A 250 -6.49 -3.40 -14.26
CA ARG A 250 -6.44 -4.84 -13.94
C ARG A 250 -6.96 -5.08 -12.54
N PRO A 251 -7.64 -6.22 -12.25
CA PRO A 251 -8.14 -6.55 -10.93
C PRO A 251 -7.01 -6.65 -9.90
N ARG A 252 -6.90 -5.70 -8.98
CA ARG A 252 -5.90 -5.69 -7.90
C ARG A 252 -6.60 -5.75 -6.55
N ILE A 253 -5.95 -6.36 -5.57
CA ILE A 253 -6.51 -6.50 -4.22
C ILE A 253 -6.84 -5.12 -3.58
N HIS A 254 -6.05 -4.09 -3.89
CA HIS A 254 -6.30 -2.73 -3.40
C HIS A 254 -7.55 -2.08 -4.00
N ASP A 255 -8.00 -2.56 -5.14
CA ASP A 255 -9.17 -2.02 -5.83
C ASP A 255 -10.49 -2.40 -5.15
N LEU A 256 -10.52 -3.41 -4.25
CA LEU A 256 -11.65 -3.65 -3.35
C LEU A 256 -11.93 -2.42 -2.47
N ARG A 257 -10.89 -1.74 -2.00
CA ARG A 257 -11.04 -0.49 -1.25
C ARG A 257 -11.56 0.65 -2.12
N HIS A 258 -11.16 0.71 -3.39
CA HIS A 258 -11.71 1.68 -4.35
C HIS A 258 -13.19 1.42 -4.57
N SER A 259 -13.58 0.16 -4.80
CA SER A 259 -14.97 -0.24 -4.99
C SER A 259 -15.83 0.08 -3.76
N PHE A 260 -15.33 -0.21 -2.55
CA PHE A 260 -16.00 0.17 -1.31
C PHE A 260 -16.23 1.69 -1.22
N ALA A 261 -15.19 2.49 -1.51
CA ALA A 261 -15.30 3.94 -1.43
C ALA A 261 -16.29 4.53 -2.44
N VAL A 262 -16.25 4.01 -3.69
CA VAL A 262 -17.19 4.43 -4.74
C VAL A 262 -18.60 4.06 -4.36
N ARG A 263 -18.86 2.81 -3.92
CA ARG A 263 -20.18 2.36 -3.50
C ARG A 263 -20.74 3.20 -2.36
N ALA A 264 -19.95 3.45 -1.31
CA ALA A 264 -20.35 4.27 -0.17
C ALA A 264 -20.74 5.71 -0.58
N MET A 265 -20.13 6.24 -1.63
CA MET A 265 -20.52 7.54 -2.19
C MET A 265 -21.78 7.45 -3.06
N LEU A 266 -21.91 6.39 -3.87
CA LEU A 266 -23.11 6.16 -4.69
C LEU A 266 -24.36 6.02 -3.80
N ASP A 267 -24.26 5.22 -2.72
CA ASP A 267 -25.34 5.02 -1.76
C ASP A 267 -25.75 6.34 -1.10
N ALA A 268 -24.79 7.17 -0.68
CA ALA A 268 -25.06 8.48 -0.11
C ALA A 268 -25.71 9.44 -1.11
N TYR A 269 -25.26 9.43 -2.37
CA TYR A 269 -25.88 10.22 -3.42
C TYR A 269 -27.31 9.74 -3.75
N ALA A 270 -27.54 8.43 -3.79
CA ALA A 270 -28.86 7.85 -3.99
C ALA A 270 -29.82 8.20 -2.85
N ALA A 271 -29.32 8.18 -1.60
CA ALA A 271 -30.09 8.57 -0.40
C ALA A 271 -30.32 10.10 -0.25
N GLY A 272 -29.82 10.92 -1.18
CA GLY A 272 -29.97 12.37 -1.09
C GLY A 272 -29.05 13.06 -0.07
N GLU A 273 -28.06 12.36 0.50
CA GLU A 273 -27.13 12.92 1.48
C GLU A 273 -26.20 14.01 0.90
N ASP A 274 -25.62 14.84 1.77
CA ASP A 274 -24.56 15.77 1.40
C ASP A 274 -23.28 15.01 1.05
N GLY A 275 -22.93 15.03 -0.23
CA GLY A 275 -21.76 14.35 -0.76
C GLY A 275 -20.45 14.84 -0.16
N GLN A 276 -20.32 16.13 0.20
CA GLN A 276 -19.10 16.67 0.79
C GLN A 276 -18.93 16.20 2.24
N ARG A 277 -20.00 16.22 3.01
CA ARG A 277 -20.02 15.65 4.37
C ARG A 277 -19.70 14.16 4.34
N ARG A 278 -20.32 13.41 3.43
CA ARG A 278 -20.06 11.96 3.28
C ARG A 278 -18.62 11.67 2.90
N LEU A 279 -18.04 12.45 1.99
CA LEU A 279 -16.65 12.33 1.58
C LEU A 279 -15.68 12.53 2.75
N THR A 280 -15.94 13.52 3.61
CA THR A 280 -15.13 13.79 4.81
C THR A 280 -15.18 12.61 5.78
N LEU A 281 -16.37 12.09 6.06
CA LEU A 281 -16.55 10.90 6.92
C LEU A 281 -15.84 9.69 6.32
N LEU A 282 -16.00 9.44 5.02
CA LEU A 282 -15.33 8.34 4.31
C LEU A 282 -13.82 8.48 4.34
N SER A 283 -13.29 9.70 4.17
CA SER A 283 -11.86 9.99 4.25
C SER A 283 -11.29 9.62 5.63
N THR A 284 -12.00 10.00 6.69
CA THR A 284 -11.65 9.65 8.07
C THR A 284 -11.72 8.15 8.32
N TYR A 285 -12.81 7.50 7.92
CA TYR A 285 -13.02 6.06 8.03
C TYR A 285 -11.91 5.26 7.32
N LEU A 286 -11.58 5.66 6.11
CA LEU A 286 -10.50 5.05 5.35
C LEU A 286 -9.09 5.39 5.89
N GLY A 287 -8.94 6.38 6.75
CA GLY A 287 -7.65 6.84 7.28
C GLY A 287 -6.79 7.49 6.19
N HIS A 288 -7.38 8.39 5.41
CA HIS A 288 -6.66 9.27 4.51
C HIS A 288 -6.20 10.51 5.28
N VAL A 289 -4.91 10.87 5.12
CA VAL A 289 -4.36 12.11 5.71
C VAL A 289 -4.72 13.31 4.85
N ASP A 290 -4.83 13.08 3.54
CA ASP A 290 -5.16 14.09 2.55
C ASP A 290 -6.50 13.72 1.87
N PRO A 291 -7.53 14.57 1.96
CA PRO A 291 -8.81 14.38 1.27
C PRO A 291 -8.66 14.20 -0.25
N ALA A 292 -7.63 14.80 -0.88
CA ALA A 292 -7.33 14.61 -2.29
C ALA A 292 -7.17 13.13 -2.67
N SER A 293 -6.73 12.30 -1.72
CA SER A 293 -6.66 10.84 -1.89
C SER A 293 -8.04 10.20 -2.03
N THR A 294 -9.10 10.82 -1.48
CA THR A 294 -10.48 10.35 -1.59
C THR A 294 -11.14 10.88 -2.86
N TYR A 295 -10.83 12.12 -3.27
CA TYR A 295 -11.31 12.68 -4.55
C TYR A 295 -10.89 11.83 -5.75
N TRP A 296 -9.75 11.16 -5.68
CA TRP A 296 -9.31 10.22 -6.73
C TRP A 296 -10.33 9.10 -6.98
N TYR A 297 -11.03 8.63 -5.95
CA TYR A 297 -12.08 7.60 -6.12
C TYR A 297 -13.28 8.12 -6.92
N LEU A 298 -13.61 9.40 -6.73
CA LEU A 298 -14.73 10.03 -7.44
C LEU A 298 -14.44 10.19 -8.94
N SER A 299 -13.21 10.57 -9.29
CA SER A 299 -12.82 10.76 -10.69
C SER A 299 -12.73 9.44 -11.49
N ALA A 300 -12.68 8.29 -10.80
CA ALA A 300 -12.58 6.98 -11.41
C ALA A 300 -13.93 6.30 -11.64
N ALA A 301 -15.05 6.93 -11.23
CA ALA A 301 -16.41 6.37 -11.33
C ALA A 301 -17.30 7.30 -12.19
N PRO A 302 -17.51 6.98 -13.47
CA PRO A 302 -18.41 7.74 -14.34
C PRO A 302 -19.82 7.90 -13.78
N GLU A 303 -20.33 6.89 -13.06
CA GLU A 303 -21.65 6.90 -12.43
C GLU A 303 -21.77 8.01 -11.37
N LEU A 304 -20.71 8.26 -10.59
CA LEU A 304 -20.69 9.36 -9.62
C LEU A 304 -20.71 10.72 -10.31
N LEU A 305 -20.02 10.84 -11.44
CA LEU A 305 -20.02 12.07 -12.23
C LEU A 305 -21.41 12.32 -12.84
N ALA A 306 -22.08 11.27 -13.32
CA ALA A 306 -23.45 11.36 -13.86
C ALA A 306 -24.45 11.80 -12.77
N LEU A 307 -24.39 11.23 -11.56
CA LEU A 307 -25.24 11.64 -10.44
C LEU A 307 -24.96 13.08 -9.99
N ALA A 308 -23.70 13.49 -9.92
CA ALA A 308 -23.33 14.85 -9.58
C ALA A 308 -23.83 15.86 -10.63
N ALA A 309 -23.71 15.54 -11.93
CA ALA A 309 -24.25 16.35 -13.02
C ALA A 309 -25.79 16.48 -12.96
N GLY A 310 -26.50 15.39 -12.70
CA GLY A 310 -27.95 15.39 -12.51
C GLY A 310 -28.41 16.29 -11.36
N ARG A 311 -27.69 16.30 -10.25
CA ARG A 311 -27.99 17.22 -9.12
C ARG A 311 -27.75 18.68 -9.47
N LEU A 312 -26.69 19.00 -10.22
CA LEU A 312 -26.41 20.36 -10.68
C LEU A 312 -27.49 20.88 -11.62
N GLN A 313 -28.06 20.00 -12.48
CA GLN A 313 -29.16 20.34 -13.37
C GLN A 313 -30.47 20.59 -12.60
N ASN A 314 -30.71 19.85 -11.54
CA ASN A 314 -31.91 19.93 -10.72
C ASN A 314 -31.85 20.99 -9.61
N HIS A 315 -30.70 21.66 -9.41
CA HIS A 315 -30.57 22.76 -8.46
C HIS A 315 -31.00 24.05 -9.17
N PRO A 316 -32.16 24.68 -8.78
CA PRO A 316 -32.52 25.96 -9.37
C PRO A 316 -31.42 26.96 -9.09
N ARG A 317 -30.88 27.56 -10.16
CA ARG A 317 -29.92 28.67 -10.06
C ARG A 317 -30.57 29.73 -9.15
N ARG A 318 -30.09 29.85 -7.90
CA ARG A 318 -30.36 31.08 -7.14
C ARG A 318 -29.70 32.19 -7.94
N ARG A 319 -30.55 32.95 -8.66
CA ARG A 319 -30.12 34.22 -9.24
C ARG A 319 -29.67 35.16 -8.11
N PRO A 320 -28.61 35.93 -8.29
CA PRO A 320 -28.16 36.92 -7.35
C PRO A 320 -29.21 37.97 -7.07
#